data_6d9cd51767cf2914f39c1b263d0d35ab
#
_entry.id   6d9cd51767cf2914f39c1b263d0d35ab
#
_cell.length_a   1.000
_cell.length_b   1.000
_cell.length_c   1.000
_cell.angle_alpha   90.00
_cell.angle_beta   90.00
_cell.angle_gamma   90.00
#
_symmetry.space_group_name_H-M   'P 1'
#
loop_
_entity.id
_entity.type
_entity.pdbx_description
1 polymer ?
#
loop_
_entity_poly.entity_id
_entity_poly.type
_entity_poly.pdbx_seq_one_letter_code
_entity_poly.pdbx_strand_id
1 'polypeptide(L)'
;MDSKVKSKISSSFTEFAVIAAIASLPIKAVATYIVPILFLVVLGYVVTATVLFFLCKRFLKGYWFEQMIATFGMSTGVFLTGVLLLRVCDPDLESPALANYSLSYTISGVIFFAMLNLFVVLPLSAGAVATAAVALGIALIAFVFAIATSRIFFGKDFRGN
;
A
#
# COMPACT_ATOMS: atom_id res chain seq x y z
N MET A 1 27.65 -6.34 16.21
CA MET A 1 27.59 -6.27 14.73
C MET A 1 26.99 -4.93 14.38
N ASP A 2 27.73 -4.11 13.62
CA ASP A 2 27.35 -2.72 13.36
C ASP A 2 26.06 -2.67 12.54
N SER A 3 25.09 -1.89 13.00
CA SER A 3 23.78 -1.73 12.34
C SER A 3 23.91 -1.29 10.87
N LYS A 4 24.93 -0.50 10.58
CA LYS A 4 25.26 -0.06 9.21
C LYS A 4 25.75 -1.20 8.31
N VAL A 5 26.51 -2.15 8.84
CA VAL A 5 26.98 -3.33 8.09
C VAL A 5 25.83 -4.27 7.78
N LYS A 6 24.94 -4.51 8.76
CA LYS A 6 23.73 -5.32 8.57
C LYS A 6 22.81 -4.74 7.51
N SER A 7 22.60 -3.42 7.51
CA SER A 7 21.78 -2.72 6.51
C SER A 7 22.37 -2.84 5.10
N LYS A 8 23.69 -2.65 4.94
CA LYS A 8 24.35 -2.79 3.63
C LYS A 8 24.27 -4.21 3.09
N ILE A 9 24.52 -5.22 3.93
CA ILE A 9 24.41 -6.62 3.54
C ILE A 9 22.99 -6.95 3.10
N SER A 10 21.98 -6.56 3.89
CA SER A 10 20.57 -6.76 3.55
C SER A 10 20.19 -6.10 2.24
N SER A 11 20.64 -4.86 1.99
CA SER A 11 20.41 -4.14 0.72
C SER A 11 21.00 -4.90 -0.48
N SER A 12 22.26 -5.33 -0.37
CA SER A 12 22.91 -6.08 -1.46
C SER A 12 22.20 -7.40 -1.78
N PHE A 13 21.79 -8.15 -0.76
CA PHE A 13 21.01 -9.38 -0.98
C PHE A 13 19.65 -9.10 -1.65
N THR A 14 18.99 -8.01 -1.28
CA THR A 14 17.73 -7.60 -1.92
C THR A 14 17.96 -7.24 -3.38
N GLU A 15 19.02 -6.51 -3.70
CA GLU A 15 19.37 -6.16 -5.08
C GLU A 15 19.65 -7.41 -5.94
N PHE A 16 20.41 -8.36 -5.42
CA PHE A 16 20.64 -9.64 -6.10
C PHE A 16 19.35 -10.44 -6.32
N ALA A 17 18.47 -10.46 -5.32
CA ALA A 17 17.18 -11.14 -5.44
C ALA A 17 16.30 -10.49 -6.53
N VAL A 18 16.27 -9.17 -6.60
CA VAL A 18 15.54 -8.42 -7.64
C VAL A 18 16.10 -8.70 -9.03
N ILE A 19 17.44 -8.66 -9.18
CA ILE A 19 18.10 -8.97 -10.47
C ILE A 19 17.78 -10.40 -10.90
N ALA A 20 17.89 -11.36 -10.00
CA ALA A 20 17.57 -12.76 -10.29
C ALA A 20 16.10 -12.96 -10.68
N ALA A 21 15.18 -12.29 -10.00
CA ALA A 21 13.75 -12.32 -10.32
C ALA A 21 13.48 -11.75 -11.73
N ILE A 22 14.07 -10.58 -12.06
CA ILE A 22 13.94 -9.98 -13.40
C ILE A 22 14.55 -10.88 -14.48
N ALA A 23 15.72 -11.46 -14.23
CA ALA A 23 16.40 -12.36 -15.17
C ALA A 23 15.63 -13.66 -15.42
N SER A 24 14.81 -14.09 -14.47
CA SER A 24 13.97 -15.30 -14.60
C SER A 24 12.70 -15.08 -15.43
N LEU A 25 12.34 -13.83 -15.76
CA LEU A 25 11.14 -13.53 -16.52
C LEU A 25 11.30 -13.93 -18.00
N PRO A 26 10.36 -14.69 -18.56
CA PRO A 26 10.38 -15.05 -19.97
C PRO A 26 10.09 -13.82 -20.84
N ILE A 27 11.10 -13.30 -21.53
CA ILE A 27 11.04 -12.06 -22.33
C ILE A 27 9.89 -12.11 -23.36
N LYS A 28 9.66 -13.27 -23.97
CA LYS A 28 8.54 -13.44 -24.94
C LYS A 28 7.18 -13.21 -24.28
N ALA A 29 6.96 -13.73 -23.07
CA ALA A 29 5.71 -13.52 -22.36
C ALA A 29 5.53 -12.05 -21.96
N VAL A 30 6.60 -11.40 -21.47
CA VAL A 30 6.57 -9.98 -21.16
C VAL A 30 6.21 -9.13 -22.39
N ALA A 31 6.86 -9.39 -23.53
CA ALA A 31 6.58 -8.67 -24.78
C ALA A 31 5.13 -8.85 -25.25
N THR A 32 4.56 -10.06 -25.08
CA THR A 32 3.18 -10.35 -25.48
C THR A 32 2.15 -9.63 -24.59
N TYR A 33 2.43 -9.54 -23.29
CA TYR A 33 1.48 -8.99 -22.32
C TYR A 33 1.80 -7.56 -21.85
N ILE A 34 2.76 -6.89 -22.48
CA ILE A 34 3.21 -5.56 -22.05
C ILE A 34 2.08 -4.51 -22.07
N VAL A 35 1.22 -4.55 -23.06
CA VAL A 35 0.09 -3.60 -23.21
C VAL A 35 -0.94 -3.78 -22.08
N PRO A 36 -1.48 -4.99 -21.82
CA PRO A 36 -2.40 -5.18 -20.72
C PRO A 36 -1.73 -4.94 -19.35
N ILE A 37 -0.45 -5.26 -19.19
CA ILE A 37 0.29 -4.97 -17.94
C ILE A 37 0.38 -3.46 -17.71
N LEU A 38 0.80 -2.68 -18.72
CA LEU A 38 0.86 -1.22 -18.60
C LEU A 38 -0.51 -0.61 -18.30
N PHE A 39 -1.56 -1.09 -18.96
CA PHE A 39 -2.91 -0.62 -18.69
C PHE A 39 -3.32 -0.88 -17.23
N LEU A 40 -3.07 -2.09 -16.72
CA LEU A 40 -3.37 -2.46 -15.33
C LEU A 40 -2.55 -1.62 -14.33
N VAL A 41 -1.26 -1.38 -14.61
CA VAL A 41 -0.40 -0.55 -13.77
C VAL A 41 -0.92 0.88 -13.70
N VAL A 42 -1.17 1.51 -14.85
CA VAL A 42 -1.69 2.89 -14.89
C VAL A 42 -3.04 2.99 -14.21
N LEU A 43 -3.95 2.05 -14.48
CA LEU A 43 -5.25 1.99 -13.83
C LEU A 43 -5.11 1.83 -12.31
N GLY A 44 -4.22 0.94 -11.86
CA GLY A 44 -3.91 0.73 -10.44
C GLY A 44 -3.41 2.01 -9.77
N TYR A 45 -2.48 2.73 -10.39
CA TYR A 45 -1.99 4.02 -9.88
C TYR A 45 -3.11 5.05 -9.74
N VAL A 46 -3.93 5.23 -10.77
CA VAL A 46 -5.03 6.20 -10.78
C VAL A 46 -6.07 5.86 -9.72
N VAL A 47 -6.47 4.60 -9.63
CA VAL A 47 -7.45 4.14 -8.62
C VAL A 47 -6.90 4.32 -7.21
N THR A 48 -5.66 3.89 -6.95
CA THR A 48 -5.02 4.02 -5.63
C THR A 48 -4.90 5.48 -5.23
N ALA A 49 -4.41 6.36 -6.11
CA ALA A 49 -4.29 7.79 -5.85
C ALA A 49 -5.65 8.42 -5.52
N THR A 50 -6.67 8.10 -6.32
CA THR A 50 -8.02 8.64 -6.14
C THR A 50 -8.62 8.18 -4.81
N VAL A 51 -8.56 6.89 -4.52
CA VAL A 51 -9.10 6.32 -3.28
C VAL A 51 -8.39 6.90 -2.06
N LEU A 52 -7.06 6.96 -2.07
CA LEU A 52 -6.28 7.53 -0.96
C LEU A 52 -6.57 9.02 -0.77
N PHE A 53 -6.67 9.79 -1.85
CA PHE A 53 -7.01 11.21 -1.78
C PHE A 53 -8.35 11.43 -1.07
N PHE A 54 -9.39 10.71 -1.49
CA PHE A 54 -10.72 10.84 -0.89
C PHE A 54 -10.75 10.34 0.55
N LEU A 55 -10.12 9.19 0.85
CA LEU A 55 -10.08 8.63 2.19
C LEU A 55 -9.28 9.51 3.16
N CYS A 56 -8.06 9.90 2.81
CA CYS A 56 -7.23 10.71 3.68
C CYS A 56 -7.86 12.08 3.94
N LYS A 57 -8.38 12.75 2.89
CA LYS A 57 -9.07 14.03 3.04
C LYS A 57 -10.33 13.92 3.89
N ARG A 58 -11.03 12.79 3.85
CA ARG A 58 -12.28 12.59 4.60
C ARG A 58 -12.06 12.20 6.05
N PHE A 59 -11.06 11.35 6.32
CA PHE A 59 -10.88 10.73 7.62
C PHE A 59 -9.74 11.34 8.46
N LEU A 60 -8.74 11.94 7.82
CA LEU A 60 -7.61 12.54 8.52
C LEU A 60 -7.81 14.05 8.65
N LYS A 61 -7.67 14.54 9.88
CA LYS A 61 -7.62 15.96 10.20
C LYS A 61 -6.16 16.35 10.48
N GLY A 62 -5.71 17.48 9.98
CA GLY A 62 -4.29 17.86 10.02
C GLY A 62 -3.51 17.03 8.99
N TYR A 63 -2.30 16.94 9.00
CA TYR A 63 -1.31 16.24 8.15
C TYR A 63 -1.86 15.15 7.18
N TRP A 64 -3.08 15.37 6.60
CA TRP A 64 -3.75 14.41 5.70
C TRP A 64 -2.99 14.20 4.39
N PHE A 65 -2.32 15.26 3.92
CA PHE A 65 -1.58 15.23 2.67
C PHE A 65 -0.28 14.44 2.83
N GLU A 66 0.47 14.68 3.89
CA GLU A 66 1.68 13.97 4.27
C GLU A 66 1.39 12.48 4.47
N GLN A 67 0.32 12.17 5.18
CA GLN A 67 -0.11 10.79 5.39
C GLN A 67 -0.55 10.12 4.08
N MET A 68 -1.24 10.84 3.21
CA MET A 68 -1.67 10.37 1.90
C MET A 68 -0.47 10.03 1.03
N ILE A 69 0.51 10.93 0.95
CA ILE A 69 1.72 10.72 0.14
C ILE A 69 2.54 9.55 0.66
N ALA A 70 2.72 9.43 1.97
CA ALA A 70 3.42 8.30 2.57
C ALA A 70 2.73 6.97 2.26
N THR A 71 1.41 6.91 2.42
CA THR A 71 0.60 5.71 2.14
C THR A 71 0.57 5.38 0.64
N PHE A 72 0.53 6.39 -0.23
CA PHE A 72 0.61 6.21 -1.67
C PHE A 72 1.97 5.60 -2.07
N GLY A 73 3.07 6.13 -1.54
CA GLY A 73 4.41 5.57 -1.77
C GLY A 73 4.55 4.12 -1.31
N MET A 74 3.91 3.75 -0.18
CA MET A 74 3.86 2.36 0.27
C MET A 74 3.04 1.48 -0.67
N SER A 75 1.89 1.96 -1.13
CA SER A 75 0.97 1.18 -1.98
C SER A 75 1.52 0.95 -3.38
N THR A 76 2.40 1.82 -3.85
CA THR A 76 3.00 1.77 -5.18
C THR A 76 4.45 1.30 -5.18
N GLY A 77 5.05 1.18 -4.01
CA GLY A 77 6.42 0.74 -3.82
C GLY A 77 6.58 -0.05 -2.53
N VAL A 78 7.53 0.39 -1.71
CA VAL A 78 7.82 -0.22 -0.40
C VAL A 78 7.77 0.86 0.69
N PHE A 79 7.86 0.44 1.95
CA PHE A 79 7.88 1.36 3.09
C PHE A 79 8.85 2.54 2.91
N LEU A 80 10.05 2.27 2.42
CA LEU A 80 11.08 3.30 2.20
C LEU A 80 10.65 4.35 1.16
N THR A 81 9.95 3.93 0.11
CA THR A 81 9.40 4.85 -0.90
C THR A 81 8.39 5.82 -0.26
N GLY A 82 7.55 5.33 0.64
CA GLY A 82 6.63 6.18 1.40
C GLY A 82 7.36 7.18 2.29
N VAL A 83 8.43 6.75 2.98
CA VAL A 83 9.26 7.65 3.81
C VAL A 83 9.98 8.70 2.95
N LEU A 84 10.51 8.31 1.78
CA LEU A 84 11.17 9.26 0.87
C LEU A 84 10.19 10.31 0.35
N LEU A 85 8.98 9.92 -0.03
CA LEU A 85 7.95 10.86 -0.46
C LEU A 85 7.49 11.75 0.69
N LEU A 86 7.39 11.21 1.91
CA LEU A 86 7.06 12.01 3.10
C LEU A 86 8.11 13.10 3.34
N ARG A 87 9.40 12.80 3.18
CA ARG A 87 10.48 13.77 3.32
C ARG A 87 10.45 14.92 2.31
N VAL A 88 9.76 14.76 1.20
CA VAL A 88 9.56 15.86 0.25
C VAL A 88 8.60 16.91 0.83
N CYS A 89 7.61 16.48 1.63
CA CYS A 89 6.62 17.36 2.24
C CYS A 89 7.00 17.79 3.66
N ASP A 90 7.72 16.94 4.39
CA ASP A 90 8.18 17.11 5.76
C ASP A 90 9.65 16.68 5.86
N PRO A 91 10.61 17.55 5.46
CA PRO A 91 12.02 17.19 5.39
C PRO A 91 12.61 16.76 6.72
N ASP A 92 12.20 17.40 7.80
CA ASP A 92 12.71 17.17 9.15
C ASP A 92 11.94 16.08 9.91
N LEU A 93 10.84 15.56 9.31
CA LEU A 93 9.96 14.55 9.89
C LEU A 93 9.43 14.94 11.28
N GLU A 94 9.10 16.22 11.44
CA GLU A 94 8.57 16.76 12.70
C GLU A 94 7.08 16.45 12.88
N SER A 95 6.39 16.14 11.79
CA SER A 95 4.98 15.78 11.84
C SER A 95 4.76 14.38 12.42
N PRO A 96 3.61 14.13 13.08
CA PRO A 96 3.26 12.78 13.55
C PRO A 96 2.95 11.80 12.40
N ALA A 97 3.02 12.25 11.14
CA ALA A 97 2.71 11.45 9.96
C ALA A 97 3.61 10.21 9.85
N LEU A 98 4.90 10.33 10.17
CA LEU A 98 5.82 9.18 10.13
C LEU A 98 5.46 8.10 11.16
N ALA A 99 5.11 8.50 12.39
CA ALA A 99 4.72 7.57 13.44
C ALA A 99 3.42 6.84 13.09
N ASN A 100 2.41 7.59 12.64
CA ASN A 100 1.13 7.04 12.19
C ASN A 100 1.30 6.12 10.98
N TYR A 101 2.13 6.52 10.03
CA TYR A 101 2.46 5.73 8.84
C TYR A 101 3.14 4.40 9.21
N SER A 102 4.13 4.44 10.10
CA SER A 102 4.86 3.24 10.55
C SER A 102 3.96 2.25 11.28
N LEU A 103 3.06 2.74 12.12
CA LEU A 103 2.06 1.91 12.81
C LEU A 103 1.08 1.28 11.81
N SER A 104 0.57 2.07 10.89
CA SER A 104 -0.35 1.61 9.83
C SER A 104 0.32 0.56 8.93
N TYR A 105 1.60 0.74 8.60
CA TYR A 105 2.37 -0.22 7.82
C TYR A 105 2.48 -1.57 8.51
N THR A 106 2.79 -1.58 9.80
CA THR A 106 2.93 -2.82 10.59
C THR A 106 1.62 -3.61 10.62
N ILE A 107 0.51 -2.94 10.91
CA ILE A 107 -0.82 -3.58 10.95
C ILE A 107 -1.25 -4.07 9.55
N SER A 108 -1.10 -3.21 8.53
CA SER A 108 -1.45 -3.54 7.16
C SER A 108 -0.60 -4.68 6.61
N GLY A 109 0.69 -4.76 6.99
CA GLY A 109 1.59 -5.83 6.60
C GLY A 109 1.11 -7.20 7.06
N VAL A 110 0.69 -7.33 8.31
CA VAL A 110 0.15 -8.59 8.85
C VAL A 110 -1.10 -9.02 8.07
N ILE A 111 -2.02 -8.09 7.83
CA ILE A 111 -3.25 -8.35 7.07
C ILE A 111 -2.92 -8.72 5.62
N PHE A 112 -1.98 -8.01 4.98
CA PHE A 112 -1.55 -8.28 3.61
C PHE A 112 -0.98 -9.68 3.45
N PHE A 113 -0.08 -10.11 4.34
CA PHE A 113 0.49 -11.45 4.30
C PHE A 113 -0.55 -12.55 4.52
N ALA A 114 -1.53 -12.33 5.39
CA ALA A 114 -2.64 -13.26 5.58
C ALA A 114 -3.52 -13.36 4.32
N MET A 115 -3.78 -12.23 3.64
CA MET A 115 -4.60 -12.18 2.43
C MET A 115 -3.86 -12.65 1.17
N LEU A 116 -2.52 -12.54 1.13
CA LEU A 116 -1.72 -12.89 -0.05
C LEU A 116 -1.98 -14.32 -0.49
N ASN A 117 -1.97 -15.28 0.45
CA ASN A 117 -2.25 -16.69 0.16
C ASN A 117 -3.65 -16.89 -0.43
N LEU A 118 -4.64 -16.17 0.09
CA LEU A 118 -6.01 -16.22 -0.42
C LEU A 118 -6.06 -15.78 -1.88
N PHE A 119 -5.44 -14.64 -2.22
CA PHE A 119 -5.45 -14.09 -3.58
C PHE A 119 -4.56 -14.85 -4.57
N VAL A 120 -3.60 -15.65 -4.11
CA VAL A 120 -2.79 -16.52 -4.97
C VAL A 120 -3.51 -17.84 -5.25
N VAL A 121 -4.11 -18.46 -4.23
CA VAL A 121 -4.72 -19.79 -4.34
C VAL A 121 -6.13 -19.73 -4.94
N LEU A 122 -6.90 -18.70 -4.61
CA LEU A 122 -8.30 -18.59 -5.03
C LEU A 122 -8.50 -18.54 -6.56
N PRO A 123 -7.71 -17.80 -7.35
CA PRO A 123 -7.83 -17.80 -8.80
C PRO A 123 -7.58 -19.17 -9.44
N LEU A 124 -6.67 -19.96 -8.83
CA LEU A 124 -6.30 -21.28 -9.32
C LEU A 124 -7.39 -22.33 -9.02
N SER A 125 -8.10 -22.19 -7.90
CA SER A 125 -9.09 -23.16 -7.43
C SER A 125 -10.52 -22.82 -7.85
N ALA A 126 -10.90 -21.55 -7.79
CA ALA A 126 -12.29 -21.10 -8.01
C ALA A 126 -12.46 -20.19 -9.24
N GLY A 127 -11.38 -19.85 -9.92
CA GLY A 127 -11.38 -19.01 -11.12
C GLY A 127 -11.42 -17.51 -10.86
N ALA A 128 -11.19 -16.72 -11.92
CA ALA A 128 -11.03 -15.26 -11.84
C ALA A 128 -12.29 -14.52 -11.35
N VAL A 129 -13.48 -14.98 -11.74
CA VAL A 129 -14.75 -14.34 -11.37
C VAL A 129 -15.03 -14.48 -9.86
N ALA A 130 -14.81 -15.67 -9.31
CA ALA A 130 -14.97 -15.91 -7.87
C ALA A 130 -13.95 -15.07 -7.05
N THR A 131 -12.72 -14.99 -7.52
CA THR A 131 -11.68 -14.17 -6.90
C THR A 131 -12.05 -12.69 -6.91
N ALA A 132 -12.56 -12.17 -8.03
CA ALA A 132 -13.02 -10.79 -8.12
C ALA A 132 -14.20 -10.51 -7.16
N ALA A 133 -15.14 -11.43 -7.05
CA ALA A 133 -16.28 -11.32 -6.12
C ALA A 133 -15.83 -11.27 -4.65
N VAL A 134 -14.87 -12.14 -4.28
CA VAL A 134 -14.29 -12.15 -2.92
C VAL A 134 -13.52 -10.87 -2.65
N ALA A 135 -12.71 -10.39 -3.60
CA ALA A 135 -11.97 -9.14 -3.47
C ALA A 135 -12.89 -7.93 -3.27
N LEU A 136 -13.97 -7.85 -4.06
CA LEU A 136 -15.01 -6.82 -3.89
C LEU A 136 -15.71 -6.93 -2.54
N GLY A 137 -16.03 -8.13 -2.08
CA GLY A 137 -16.62 -8.34 -0.77
C GLY A 137 -15.73 -7.86 0.37
N ILE A 138 -14.44 -8.20 0.34
CA ILE A 138 -13.45 -7.74 1.33
C ILE A 138 -13.32 -6.20 1.28
N ALA A 139 -13.25 -5.62 0.09
CA ALA A 139 -13.16 -4.16 -0.07
C ALA A 139 -14.39 -3.44 0.50
N LEU A 140 -15.61 -3.97 0.27
CA LEU A 140 -16.83 -3.42 0.83
C LEU A 140 -16.88 -3.53 2.35
N ILE A 141 -16.49 -4.68 2.92
CA ILE A 141 -16.41 -4.87 4.37
C ILE A 141 -15.41 -3.88 4.98
N ALA A 142 -14.22 -3.75 4.40
CA ALA A 142 -13.20 -2.80 4.85
C ALA A 142 -13.70 -1.36 4.77
N PHE A 143 -14.41 -0.99 3.71
CA PHE A 143 -14.99 0.34 3.53
C PHE A 143 -16.08 0.65 4.57
N VAL A 144 -17.00 -0.31 4.80
CA VAL A 144 -18.04 -0.18 5.84
C VAL A 144 -17.40 -0.07 7.22
N PHE A 145 -16.38 -0.89 7.51
CA PHE A 145 -15.65 -0.83 8.77
C PHE A 145 -14.95 0.52 8.96
N ALA A 146 -14.33 1.07 7.91
CA ALA A 146 -13.70 2.40 7.94
C ALA A 146 -14.73 3.52 8.23
N ILE A 147 -15.93 3.45 7.62
CA ILE A 147 -17.00 4.40 7.89
C ILE A 147 -17.51 4.25 9.33
N ALA A 148 -17.72 3.02 9.80
CA ALA A 148 -18.23 2.75 11.14
C ALA A 148 -17.24 3.26 12.22
N THR A 149 -15.94 2.95 12.07
CA THR A 149 -14.90 3.42 12.98
C THR A 149 -14.74 4.93 12.95
N SER A 150 -14.83 5.57 11.78
CA SER A 150 -14.77 7.03 11.69
C SER A 150 -15.94 7.71 12.42
N ARG A 151 -17.15 7.14 12.33
CA ARG A 151 -18.32 7.66 13.07
C ARG A 151 -18.17 7.51 14.58
N ILE A 152 -17.56 6.41 15.05
CA ILE A 152 -17.37 6.13 16.48
C ILE A 152 -16.28 7.06 17.07
N PHE A 153 -15.15 7.20 16.38
CA PHE A 153 -14.02 7.98 16.87
C PHE A 153 -14.14 9.47 16.64
N PHE A 154 -14.72 9.92 15.51
CA PHE A 154 -14.86 11.34 15.16
C PHE A 154 -16.25 11.92 15.39
N GLY A 155 -17.25 11.11 15.70
CA GLY A 155 -18.61 11.57 15.97
C GLY A 155 -18.75 12.37 17.28
N LYS A 156 -17.78 12.28 18.19
CA LYS A 156 -17.76 13.04 19.45
C LYS A 156 -17.18 14.46 19.30
N ASP A 157 -16.27 14.68 18.36
CA ASP A 157 -15.62 16.00 18.19
C ASP A 157 -16.40 16.98 17.29
N PHE A 158 -17.44 16.52 16.62
CA PHE A 158 -18.27 17.39 15.75
C PHE A 158 -19.36 18.17 16.48
N ARG A 159 -19.52 17.98 17.82
CA ARG A 159 -20.52 18.67 18.65
C ARG A 159 -19.95 19.70 19.62
N GLY A 160 -18.69 20.02 19.52
CA GLY A 160 -18.06 21.00 20.41
C GLY A 160 -17.19 21.98 19.63
N ASN A 161 -17.79 22.91 18.94
CA ASN A 161 -17.52 24.33 18.71
C ASN A 161 -18.34 24.82 17.54
#